data_2bd74fc4d718e60ddedc047edc9c3460
#
_entry.id   2bd74fc4d718e60ddedc047edc9c3460
#
_cell.length_a   1.000
_cell.length_b   1.000
_cell.length_c   1.000
_cell.angle_alpha   90.00
_cell.angle_beta   90.00
_cell.angle_gamma   90.00
#
_symmetry.space_group_name_H-M   'P 1'
#
loop_
_entity.id
_entity.type
_entity.pdbx_description
1 polymer ?
#
loop_
_entity_poly.entity_id
_entity_poly.type
_entity_poly.pdbx_seq_one_letter_code
_entity_poly.pdbx_strand_id
1 'polypeptide(L)'
;MSELKQQLHALCAAFVEQRMDNARQIIISAEQSAAEDTKSSAGDKYETGREMLQQEKNRGMAQLTEANKLSIALKRISVNGKSTKIEEGSVVKTNNGNFYIAISAGSLSLAGENYFAISAASPIGAKMLGTNAGDEFVLNGKQYKITEVL
;
A
#
# COMPACT_ATOMS: atom_id res chain seq x y z
N MET A 1 -20.88 -11.91 2.30
CA MET A 1 -20.35 -12.22 0.97
C MET A 1 -19.00 -11.62 0.78
N SER A 2 -18.10 -12.38 0.27
CA SER A 2 -16.70 -11.99 0.13
C SER A 2 -16.40 -11.24 -1.15
N GLU A 3 -17.39 -10.98 -2.01
CA GLU A 3 -17.15 -10.28 -3.27
C GLU A 3 -16.56 -8.88 -3.07
N LEU A 4 -17.11 -8.11 -2.13
CA LEU A 4 -16.58 -6.79 -1.82
C LEU A 4 -15.12 -6.87 -1.36
N LYS A 5 -14.81 -7.84 -0.49
CA LYS A 5 -13.45 -8.04 0.00
C LYS A 5 -12.52 -8.46 -1.13
N GLN A 6 -13.00 -9.32 -2.03
CA GLN A 6 -12.21 -9.75 -3.20
C GLN A 6 -11.89 -8.57 -4.11
N GLN A 7 -12.86 -7.70 -4.35
CA GLN A 7 -12.67 -6.52 -5.19
C GLN A 7 -11.71 -5.52 -4.54
N LEU A 8 -11.84 -5.28 -3.25
CA LEU A 8 -10.93 -4.38 -2.53
C LEU A 8 -9.52 -4.96 -2.48
N HIS A 9 -9.41 -6.26 -2.27
CA HIS A 9 -8.12 -6.96 -2.30
C HIS A 9 -7.46 -6.81 -3.68
N ALA A 10 -8.23 -6.96 -4.74
CA ALA A 10 -7.74 -6.81 -6.11
C ALA A 10 -7.25 -5.38 -6.37
N LEU A 11 -7.95 -4.37 -5.85
CA LEU A 11 -7.51 -2.98 -5.98
C LEU A 11 -6.20 -2.74 -5.23
N CYS A 12 -6.04 -3.35 -4.06
CA CYS A 12 -4.78 -3.29 -3.33
C CYS A 12 -3.66 -3.97 -4.10
N ALA A 13 -3.95 -5.12 -4.72
CA ALA A 13 -2.96 -5.84 -5.54
C ALA A 13 -2.52 -4.99 -6.74
N ALA A 14 -3.46 -4.30 -7.37
CA ALA A 14 -3.13 -3.40 -8.49
C ALA A 14 -2.25 -2.24 -8.02
N PHE A 15 -2.53 -1.69 -6.85
CA PHE A 15 -1.71 -0.64 -6.25
C PHE A 15 -0.26 -1.11 -6.03
N VAL A 16 -0.10 -2.31 -5.49
CA VAL A 16 1.24 -2.89 -5.24
C VAL A 16 1.95 -3.14 -6.57
N GLU A 17 1.27 -3.71 -7.54
CA GLU A 17 1.86 -3.99 -8.84
C GLU A 17 2.32 -2.72 -9.54
N GLN A 18 1.55 -1.63 -9.44
CA GLN A 18 1.94 -0.34 -9.98
C GLN A 18 3.21 0.18 -9.31
N ARG A 19 3.32 0.01 -8.00
CA ARG A 19 4.53 0.41 -7.27
C ARG A 19 5.74 -0.41 -7.67
N MET A 20 5.54 -1.71 -7.90
CA MET A 20 6.62 -2.59 -8.39
C MET A 20 7.09 -2.15 -9.77
N ASP A 21 6.15 -1.85 -10.67
CA ASP A 21 6.49 -1.40 -12.02
C ASP A 21 7.25 -0.08 -11.98
N ASN A 22 6.81 0.87 -11.17
CA ASN A 22 7.50 2.15 -11.02
C ASN A 22 8.93 1.94 -10.52
N ALA A 23 9.12 1.07 -9.54
CA ALA A 23 10.44 0.76 -9.01
C ALA A 23 11.34 0.12 -10.07
N ARG A 24 10.80 -0.83 -10.83
CA ARG A 24 11.53 -1.49 -11.92
C ARG A 24 11.95 -0.48 -12.98
N GLN A 25 11.09 0.47 -13.32
CA GLN A 25 11.41 1.50 -14.32
C GLN A 25 12.55 2.40 -13.83
N ILE A 26 12.58 2.73 -12.56
CA ILE A 26 13.68 3.52 -11.99
C ILE A 26 15.01 2.76 -12.17
N ILE A 27 15.01 1.46 -11.85
CA ILE A 27 16.19 0.61 -11.96
C ILE A 27 16.64 0.51 -13.42
N ILE A 28 15.72 0.22 -14.32
CA ILE A 28 16.01 0.06 -15.75
C ILE A 28 16.57 1.36 -16.33
N SER A 29 15.94 2.49 -16.01
CA SER A 29 16.38 3.80 -16.50
C SER A 29 17.79 4.14 -16.01
N ALA A 30 18.08 3.84 -14.75
CA ALA A 30 19.41 4.07 -14.19
C ALA A 30 20.47 3.19 -14.86
N GLU A 31 20.14 1.91 -15.11
CA GLU A 31 21.06 0.99 -15.78
C GLU A 31 21.32 1.40 -17.22
N GLN A 32 20.29 1.82 -17.96
CA GLN A 32 20.45 2.29 -19.34
C GLN A 32 21.29 3.55 -19.40
N SER A 33 21.07 4.51 -18.50
CA SER A 33 21.86 5.73 -18.46
C SER A 33 23.32 5.44 -18.11
N ALA A 34 23.56 4.51 -17.22
CA ALA A 34 24.93 4.10 -16.86
C ALA A 34 25.64 3.46 -18.08
N ALA A 35 24.94 2.66 -18.86
CA ALA A 35 25.49 2.06 -20.06
C ALA A 35 25.85 3.12 -21.12
N GLU A 36 25.03 4.14 -21.26
CA GLU A 36 25.29 5.26 -22.17
C GLU A 36 26.49 6.10 -21.72
N ASP A 37 26.58 6.37 -20.42
CA ASP A 37 27.68 7.15 -19.85
C ASP A 37 29.03 6.46 -20.03
N THR A 38 29.09 5.13 -20.03
CA THR A 38 30.35 4.42 -20.28
C THR A 38 30.87 4.61 -21.70
N LYS A 39 29.98 4.94 -22.65
CA LYS A 39 30.35 5.17 -24.03
C LYS A 39 30.88 6.58 -24.29
N SER A 40 30.51 7.55 -23.41
CA SER A 40 30.86 8.95 -23.59
C SER A 40 31.72 9.48 -22.44
N SER A 41 32.57 8.67 -21.90
CA SER A 41 33.39 9.01 -20.75
C SER A 41 34.22 10.27 -20.94
N ALA A 42 34.05 11.22 -20.03
CA ALA A 42 34.81 12.46 -20.03
C ALA A 42 35.16 12.83 -18.58
N GLY A 43 36.15 12.17 -18.04
CA GLY A 43 36.78 12.54 -16.77
C GLY A 43 35.83 12.60 -15.57
N ASP A 44 35.91 13.71 -14.85
CA ASP A 44 35.18 13.91 -13.58
C ASP A 44 33.68 13.81 -13.71
N LYS A 45 33.11 14.21 -14.83
CA LYS A 45 31.67 14.11 -15.09
C LYS A 45 31.19 12.68 -15.12
N TYR A 46 32.03 11.78 -15.60
CA TYR A 46 31.71 10.35 -15.67
C TYR A 46 31.54 9.76 -14.27
N GLU A 47 32.46 10.04 -13.36
CA GLU A 47 32.39 9.51 -12.00
C GLU A 47 31.21 10.06 -11.23
N THR A 48 30.96 11.38 -11.32
CA THR A 48 29.82 12.02 -10.64
C THR A 48 28.50 11.47 -11.16
N GLY A 49 28.37 11.35 -12.48
CA GLY A 49 27.19 10.78 -13.10
C GLY A 49 26.94 9.35 -12.68
N ARG A 50 28.02 8.56 -12.60
CA ARG A 50 27.96 7.16 -12.20
C ARG A 50 27.46 7.01 -10.76
N GLU A 51 27.93 7.85 -9.84
CA GLU A 51 27.47 7.84 -8.46
C GLU A 51 25.99 8.19 -8.35
N MET A 52 25.54 9.19 -9.09
CA MET A 52 24.14 9.59 -9.09
C MET A 52 23.26 8.47 -9.62
N LEU A 53 23.68 7.78 -10.67
CA LEU A 53 22.93 6.67 -11.23
C LEU A 53 22.91 5.48 -10.30
N GLN A 54 23.99 5.24 -9.55
CA GLN A 54 24.01 4.19 -8.55
C GLN A 54 23.04 4.49 -7.42
N GLN A 55 22.94 5.75 -6.99
CA GLN A 55 21.97 6.17 -5.99
C GLN A 55 20.54 6.00 -6.49
N GLU A 56 20.26 6.34 -7.74
CA GLU A 56 18.95 6.13 -8.35
C GLU A 56 18.59 4.64 -8.39
N LYS A 57 19.52 3.80 -8.78
CA LYS A 57 19.32 2.35 -8.80
C LYS A 57 19.00 1.84 -7.39
N ASN A 58 19.77 2.29 -6.41
CA ASN A 58 19.55 1.90 -5.01
C ASN A 58 18.18 2.34 -4.52
N ARG A 59 17.73 3.54 -4.91
CA ARG A 59 16.40 4.04 -4.58
C ARG A 59 15.32 3.13 -5.17
N GLY A 60 15.47 2.76 -6.43
CA GLY A 60 14.53 1.86 -7.10
C GLY A 60 14.48 0.49 -6.43
N MET A 61 15.65 -0.05 -6.04
CA MET A 61 15.73 -1.34 -5.36
C MET A 61 15.06 -1.29 -3.98
N ALA A 62 15.24 -0.19 -3.25
CA ALA A 62 14.58 -0.01 -1.95
C ALA A 62 13.06 0.05 -2.11
N GLN A 63 12.58 0.77 -3.12
CA GLN A 63 11.14 0.86 -3.40
C GLN A 63 10.58 -0.50 -3.80
N LEU A 64 11.31 -1.26 -4.59
CA LEU A 64 10.89 -2.61 -5.00
C LEU A 64 10.80 -3.54 -3.79
N THR A 65 11.77 -3.45 -2.89
CA THR A 65 11.76 -4.24 -1.64
C THR A 65 10.53 -3.91 -0.80
N GLU A 66 10.20 -2.63 -0.65
CA GLU A 66 9.02 -2.22 0.09
C GLU A 66 7.73 -2.71 -0.56
N ALA A 67 7.65 -2.63 -1.90
CA ALA A 67 6.49 -3.13 -2.63
C ALA A 67 6.35 -4.64 -2.48
N ASN A 68 7.46 -5.38 -2.47
CA ASN A 68 7.44 -6.83 -2.23
C ASN A 68 6.91 -7.16 -0.84
N LYS A 69 7.26 -6.39 0.17
CA LYS A 69 6.74 -6.58 1.52
C LYS A 69 5.23 -6.39 1.55
N LEU A 70 4.73 -5.37 0.85
CA LEU A 70 3.29 -5.14 0.76
C LEU A 70 2.59 -6.31 0.05
N SER A 71 3.20 -6.83 -1.01
CA SER A 71 2.66 -7.98 -1.75
C SER A 71 2.54 -9.20 -0.84
N ILE A 72 3.57 -9.48 -0.07
CA ILE A 72 3.58 -10.61 0.87
C ILE A 72 2.49 -10.44 1.93
N ALA A 73 2.40 -9.25 2.51
CA ALA A 73 1.40 -8.95 3.52
C ALA A 73 -0.02 -9.12 2.97
N LEU A 74 -0.26 -8.62 1.75
CA LEU A 74 -1.56 -8.71 1.12
C LEU A 74 -1.97 -10.15 0.83
N LYS A 75 -1.03 -10.98 0.40
CA LYS A 75 -1.32 -12.39 0.09
C LYS A 75 -1.72 -13.19 1.32
N ARG A 76 -1.34 -12.76 2.50
CA ARG A 76 -1.71 -13.42 3.75
C ARG A 76 -3.12 -13.09 4.21
N ILE A 77 -3.73 -12.06 3.63
CA ILE A 77 -5.04 -11.60 4.05
C ILE A 77 -6.12 -12.40 3.34
N SER A 78 -7.02 -12.98 4.13
CA SER A 78 -8.14 -13.76 3.60
C SER A 78 -9.20 -12.84 3.01
N VAL A 79 -9.70 -13.19 1.84
CA VAL A 79 -10.83 -12.50 1.20
C VAL A 79 -12.15 -13.22 1.44
N ASN A 80 -12.08 -14.39 2.08
CA ASN A 80 -13.22 -15.19 2.43
C ASN A 80 -13.45 -15.08 3.93
N GLY A 81 -14.64 -15.23 4.35
CA GLY A 81 -14.95 -15.18 5.75
C GLY A 81 -15.51 -13.84 6.18
N LYS A 82 -16.08 -13.85 7.35
CA LYS A 82 -16.72 -12.70 7.95
C LYS A 82 -16.49 -12.79 9.45
N SER A 83 -16.05 -11.72 10.04
CA SER A 83 -15.82 -11.66 11.47
C SER A 83 -16.64 -10.53 12.08
N THR A 84 -17.17 -10.75 13.28
CA THR A 84 -17.86 -9.71 14.01
C THR A 84 -16.88 -8.74 14.66
N LYS A 85 -15.67 -9.22 14.95
CA LYS A 85 -14.57 -8.39 15.42
C LYS A 85 -13.72 -7.93 14.25
N ILE A 86 -13.25 -6.70 14.33
CA ILE A 86 -12.38 -6.15 13.29
C ILE A 86 -11.02 -6.84 13.38
N GLU A 87 -10.59 -7.38 12.25
CA GLU A 87 -9.31 -8.06 12.06
C GLU A 87 -8.76 -7.73 10.69
N GLU A 88 -7.55 -8.22 10.38
CA GLU A 88 -7.02 -8.05 9.03
C GLU A 88 -7.96 -8.69 8.01
N GLY A 89 -8.25 -7.96 6.95
CA GLY A 89 -9.20 -8.39 5.93
C GLY A 89 -10.62 -7.88 6.16
N SER A 90 -10.88 -7.26 7.28
CA SER A 90 -12.22 -6.71 7.58
C SER A 90 -12.48 -5.43 6.79
N VAL A 91 -13.73 -5.26 6.38
CA VAL A 91 -14.23 -4.00 5.86
C VAL A 91 -15.02 -3.34 6.98
N VAL A 92 -14.68 -2.10 7.29
CA VAL A 92 -15.26 -1.37 8.42
C VAL A 92 -15.97 -0.14 7.90
N LYS A 93 -17.25 -0.02 8.18
CA LYS A 93 -18.01 1.18 7.85
C LYS A 93 -18.21 2.00 9.10
N THR A 94 -17.91 3.30 9.00
CA THR A 94 -18.06 4.22 10.11
C THR A 94 -18.81 5.47 9.67
N ASN A 95 -19.14 6.31 10.63
CA ASN A 95 -19.76 7.62 10.35
C ASN A 95 -18.79 8.59 9.66
N ASN A 96 -17.47 8.29 9.67
CA ASN A 96 -16.43 9.14 9.07
C ASN A 96 -15.61 8.39 8.01
N GLY A 97 -16.26 7.53 7.24
CA GLY A 97 -15.64 6.85 6.11
C GLY A 97 -15.64 5.34 6.25
N ASN A 98 -15.27 4.71 5.17
CA ASN A 98 -15.16 3.24 5.09
C ASN A 98 -13.69 2.85 5.01
N PHE A 99 -13.35 1.75 5.66
CA PHE A 99 -11.95 1.31 5.76
C PHE A 99 -11.84 -0.16 5.40
N TYR A 100 -10.72 -0.51 4.79
CA TYR A 100 -10.35 -1.89 4.53
C TYR A 100 -9.03 -2.15 5.25
N ILE A 101 -9.03 -3.10 6.17
CA ILE A 101 -7.85 -3.39 7.01
C ILE A 101 -6.98 -4.40 6.27
N ALA A 102 -6.01 -3.89 5.53
CA ALA A 102 -5.14 -4.73 4.72
C ALA A 102 -3.73 -4.14 4.69
N ILE A 103 -3.45 -3.38 3.63
CA ILE A 103 -2.19 -2.66 3.48
C ILE A 103 -2.49 -1.17 3.31
N SER A 104 -1.48 -0.33 3.50
CA SER A 104 -1.64 1.12 3.31
C SER A 104 -1.59 1.42 1.82
N ALA A 105 -2.74 1.41 1.17
CA ALA A 105 -2.88 1.66 -0.26
C ALA A 105 -3.65 2.94 -0.59
N GLY A 106 -4.01 3.72 0.45
CA GLY A 106 -4.73 4.96 0.25
C GLY A 106 -6.20 4.76 -0.06
N SER A 107 -6.75 5.66 -0.83
CA SER A 107 -8.18 5.65 -1.16
C SER A 107 -8.46 4.72 -2.33
N LEU A 108 -9.41 3.82 -2.15
CA LEU A 108 -9.88 2.90 -3.19
C LEU A 108 -11.32 3.25 -3.52
N SER A 109 -11.62 3.42 -4.80
CA SER A 109 -12.97 3.72 -5.26
C SER A 109 -13.62 2.46 -5.82
N LEU A 110 -14.78 2.12 -5.31
CA LEU A 110 -15.51 0.93 -5.75
C LEU A 110 -17.02 1.18 -5.66
N ALA A 111 -17.72 1.00 -6.77
CA ALA A 111 -19.17 1.13 -6.84
C ALA A 111 -19.69 2.48 -6.30
N GLY A 112 -18.96 3.56 -6.55
CA GLY A 112 -19.34 4.91 -6.12
C GLY A 112 -19.00 5.23 -4.67
N GLU A 113 -18.41 4.31 -3.94
CA GLU A 113 -17.99 4.53 -2.56
C GLU A 113 -16.47 4.51 -2.47
N ASN A 114 -15.94 5.30 -1.53
CA ASN A 114 -14.52 5.32 -1.25
C ASN A 114 -14.22 4.49 -0.02
N TYR A 115 -13.17 3.69 -0.11
CA TYR A 115 -12.66 2.88 1.00
C TYR A 115 -11.20 3.26 1.20
N PHE A 116 -10.80 3.47 2.45
CA PHE A 116 -9.41 3.73 2.76
C PHE A 116 -8.74 2.42 3.15
N ALA A 117 -7.77 2.00 2.34
CA ALA A 117 -6.97 0.82 2.65
C ALA A 117 -5.90 1.23 3.65
N ILE A 118 -5.96 0.63 4.83
CA ILE A 118 -5.05 0.94 5.93
C ILE A 118 -4.46 -0.36 6.48
N SER A 119 -3.29 -0.26 7.09
CA SER A 119 -2.70 -1.42 7.75
C SER A 119 -3.20 -1.52 9.19
N ALA A 120 -3.15 -2.73 9.73
CA ALA A 120 -3.51 -2.96 11.13
C ALA A 120 -2.58 -2.20 12.08
N ALA A 121 -1.35 -1.94 11.64
CA ALA A 121 -0.35 -1.22 12.43
C ALA A 121 -0.49 0.30 12.36
N SER A 122 -1.33 0.83 11.44
CA SER A 122 -1.54 2.26 11.36
C SER A 122 -2.26 2.76 12.62
N PRO A 123 -2.16 4.06 12.94
CA PRO A 123 -2.84 4.60 14.13
C PRO A 123 -4.33 4.28 14.16
N ILE A 124 -5.03 4.46 13.05
CA ILE A 124 -6.47 4.18 13.00
C ILE A 124 -6.75 2.68 12.99
N GLY A 125 -5.94 1.89 12.29
CA GLY A 125 -6.06 0.43 12.28
C GLY A 125 -5.88 -0.16 13.68
N ALA A 126 -4.89 0.34 14.42
CA ALA A 126 -4.63 -0.11 15.78
C ALA A 126 -5.81 0.19 16.71
N LYS A 127 -6.50 1.30 16.49
CA LYS A 127 -7.69 1.65 17.27
C LYS A 127 -8.87 0.74 16.94
N MET A 128 -8.97 0.30 15.69
CA MET A 128 -10.08 -0.53 15.24
C MET A 128 -9.94 -2.00 15.59
N LEU A 129 -8.71 -2.53 15.58
CA LEU A 129 -8.49 -3.97 15.80
C LEU A 129 -9.12 -4.45 17.10
N GLY A 130 -9.87 -5.54 17.00
CA GLY A 130 -10.50 -6.18 18.14
C GLY A 130 -11.81 -5.53 18.58
N THR A 131 -12.26 -4.47 17.91
CA THR A 131 -13.53 -3.83 18.23
C THR A 131 -14.65 -4.41 17.38
N ASN A 132 -15.89 -4.01 17.69
CA ASN A 132 -17.08 -4.54 17.02
C ASN A 132 -17.96 -3.40 16.51
N ALA A 133 -18.94 -3.74 15.69
CA ALA A 133 -19.96 -2.78 15.29
C ALA A 133 -20.65 -2.20 16.54
N GLY A 134 -20.84 -0.90 16.53
CA GLY A 134 -21.38 -0.17 17.67
C GLY A 134 -20.34 0.46 18.57
N ASP A 135 -19.09 0.03 18.45
CA ASP A 135 -18.01 0.63 19.24
C ASP A 135 -17.61 1.99 18.69
N GLU A 136 -17.05 2.81 19.56
CA GLU A 136 -16.62 4.16 19.21
C GLU A 136 -15.18 4.37 19.65
N PHE A 137 -14.46 5.22 18.92
CA PHE A 137 -13.12 5.64 19.32
C PHE A 137 -12.86 7.06 18.80
N VAL A 138 -11.85 7.70 19.39
CA VAL A 138 -11.43 9.05 18.97
C VAL A 138 -10.01 8.99 18.48
N LEU A 139 -9.75 9.64 17.35
CA LEU A 139 -8.43 9.77 16.78
C LEU A 139 -8.29 11.16 16.17
N ASN A 140 -7.23 11.88 16.56
CA ASN A 140 -6.94 13.23 16.07
C ASN A 140 -8.13 14.19 16.20
N GLY A 141 -8.88 14.09 17.31
CA GLY A 141 -10.02 14.94 17.57
C GLY A 141 -11.29 14.56 16.84
N LYS A 142 -11.26 13.51 16.01
CA LYS A 142 -12.45 12.99 15.33
C LYS A 142 -12.99 11.78 16.07
N GLN A 143 -14.31 11.77 16.25
CA GLN A 143 -14.98 10.62 16.82
C GLN A 143 -15.48 9.71 15.71
N TYR A 144 -15.13 8.44 15.82
CA TYR A 144 -15.55 7.41 14.87
C TYR A 144 -16.51 6.45 15.56
N LYS A 145 -17.63 6.21 14.92
CA LYS A 145 -18.58 5.19 15.37
C LYS A 145 -18.65 4.11 14.32
N ILE A 146 -18.34 2.88 14.70
CA ILE A 146 -18.35 1.74 13.80
C ILE A 146 -19.80 1.30 13.59
N THR A 147 -20.28 1.39 12.36
CA THR A 147 -21.65 1.05 12.03
C THR A 147 -21.80 -0.37 11.51
N GLU A 148 -20.76 -0.87 10.81
CA GLU A 148 -20.82 -2.20 10.23
C GLU A 148 -19.42 -2.78 10.08
N VAL A 149 -19.29 -4.09 10.30
CA VAL A 149 -18.06 -4.85 10.09
C VAL A 149 -18.39 -6.01 9.16
N LEU A 150 -17.61 -6.13 8.07
CA LEU A 150 -17.80 -7.18 7.07
C LEU A 150 -16.59 -8.10 6.96
#